data_deefb2061b56a6e9c3234dea46a7825a
#
_entry.id   deefb2061b56a6e9c3234dea46a7825a
#
_cell.length_a   1.000
_cell.length_b   1.000
_cell.length_c   1.000
_cell.angle_alpha   90.00
_cell.angle_beta   90.00
_cell.angle_gamma   90.00
#
_symmetry.space_group_name_H-M   'P 1'
#
loop_
_entity.id
_entity.type
_entity.pdbx_description
1 polymer ?
#
loop_
_entity_poly.entity_id
_entity_poly.type
_entity_poly.pdbx_seq_one_letter_code
_entity_poly.pdbx_strand_id
1 'polypeptide(L)'
;MLTQILLRGTRVQYKVTGEGAPVILLHGWGCNLATMASIEAILTPHFKVYTIDFPGFGGSEIPAEVWGVDDYTRMLEEFVSELHIERPILIGHSFGGRVSILYGSRNEVRKIVLVDAAGAKPRRPLKYYCKVYSYKLYKKFLYLTIGKDRAEEKLEARRRTAGSADYNALSGMMRRIFVKVVNEYLEEVMPRIKCPVQLIWGAKDKDTKLREAKVMLKRIPNARLDVIEDAGHYSFLDNPFRFRALLSAFLKEDIYGK
;
A
#
# COMPACT_ATOMS: atom_id res chain seq x y z
N MET A 1 11.09 -14.83 14.43
CA MET A 1 11.45 -13.85 15.50
C MET A 1 11.24 -12.46 14.93
N LEU A 2 10.78 -11.47 15.73
CA LEU A 2 10.71 -10.06 15.32
C LEU A 2 12.12 -9.46 15.40
N THR A 3 12.51 -8.74 14.39
CA THR A 3 13.85 -8.11 14.25
C THR A 3 13.67 -6.65 13.85
N GLN A 4 14.61 -5.80 14.19
CA GLN A 4 14.64 -4.40 13.77
C GLN A 4 15.90 -4.11 12.97
N ILE A 5 15.76 -3.25 11.96
CA ILE A 5 16.85 -2.76 11.12
C ILE A 5 16.72 -1.24 10.97
N LEU A 6 17.85 -0.53 10.93
CA LEU A 6 17.87 0.92 10.70
C LEU A 6 17.91 1.19 9.20
N LEU A 7 16.88 1.80 8.66
CA LEU A 7 16.76 2.15 7.24
C LEU A 7 16.37 3.62 7.10
N ARG A 8 17.06 4.36 6.28
CA ARG A 8 16.81 5.81 6.09
C ARG A 8 16.68 6.58 7.42
N GLY A 9 17.49 6.21 8.42
CA GLY A 9 17.45 6.83 9.75
C GLY A 9 16.22 6.49 10.61
N THR A 10 15.42 5.48 10.22
CA THR A 10 14.21 5.04 10.94
C THR A 10 14.34 3.55 11.27
N ARG A 11 14.05 3.16 12.51
CA ARG A 11 14.01 1.73 12.89
C ARG A 11 12.76 1.07 12.33
N VAL A 12 12.97 0.05 11.52
CA VAL A 12 11.94 -0.72 10.82
C VAL A 12 11.87 -2.12 11.42
N GLN A 13 10.69 -2.51 11.89
CA GLN A 13 10.45 -3.86 12.38
C GLN A 13 10.07 -4.78 11.23
N TYR A 14 10.62 -5.98 11.24
CA TYR A 14 10.27 -7.02 10.29
C TYR A 14 10.35 -8.40 10.92
N LYS A 15 9.78 -9.37 10.22
CA LYS A 15 9.80 -10.79 10.58
C LYS A 15 10.23 -11.60 9.38
N VAL A 16 10.99 -12.66 9.61
CA VAL A 16 11.38 -13.64 8.58
C VAL A 16 10.86 -15.01 8.99
N THR A 17 10.22 -15.72 8.06
CA THR A 17 9.70 -17.08 8.26
C THR A 17 9.90 -17.91 7.00
N GLY A 18 10.04 -19.24 7.17
CA GLY A 18 10.24 -20.17 6.07
C GLY A 18 11.60 -20.07 5.41
N GLU A 19 11.78 -20.87 4.37
CA GLU A 19 13.00 -20.97 3.58
C GLU A 19 12.66 -21.02 2.09
N GLY A 20 13.64 -20.75 1.21
CA GLY A 20 13.48 -20.78 -0.23
C GLY A 20 13.52 -19.42 -0.89
N ALA A 21 12.84 -19.25 -2.04
CA ALA A 21 12.83 -18.00 -2.78
C ALA A 21 12.22 -16.85 -1.95
N PRO A 22 12.78 -15.62 -2.04
CA PRO A 22 12.36 -14.51 -1.21
C PRO A 22 10.99 -13.94 -1.63
N VAL A 23 10.11 -13.78 -0.65
CA VAL A 23 8.84 -13.06 -0.78
C VAL A 23 8.80 -11.92 0.25
N ILE A 24 8.39 -10.73 -0.15
CA ILE A 24 8.22 -9.59 0.76
C ILE A 24 6.74 -9.24 0.83
N LEU A 25 6.18 -9.21 2.04
CA LEU A 25 4.81 -8.83 2.34
C LEU A 25 4.75 -7.38 2.83
N LEU A 26 3.92 -6.59 2.17
CA LEU A 26 3.76 -5.15 2.36
C LEU A 26 2.30 -4.83 2.70
N HIS A 27 2.04 -4.45 3.95
CA HIS A 27 0.69 -4.21 4.47
C HIS A 27 0.04 -2.91 3.98
N GLY A 28 -1.27 -2.76 4.23
CA GLY A 28 -2.03 -1.54 3.96
C GLY A 28 -1.78 -0.43 4.98
N TRP A 29 -2.28 0.78 4.67
CA TRP A 29 -2.25 1.91 5.60
C TRP A 29 -3.05 1.59 6.87
N GLY A 30 -2.53 1.95 8.03
CA GLY A 30 -3.17 1.65 9.32
C GLY A 30 -3.07 0.19 9.77
N CYS A 31 -2.45 -0.68 8.95
CA CYS A 31 -2.20 -2.08 9.25
C CYS A 31 -0.79 -2.30 9.82
N ASN A 32 -0.44 -3.55 10.04
CA ASN A 32 0.89 -3.99 10.44
C ASN A 32 1.16 -5.41 9.93
N LEU A 33 2.31 -5.97 10.27
CA LEU A 33 2.71 -7.32 9.87
C LEU A 33 1.70 -8.42 10.27
N ALA A 34 0.98 -8.26 11.39
CA ALA A 34 -0.02 -9.24 11.81
C ALA A 34 -1.22 -9.32 10.85
N THR A 35 -1.55 -8.22 10.17
CA THR A 35 -2.61 -8.21 9.14
C THR A 35 -2.27 -9.13 7.96
N MET A 36 -0.98 -9.32 7.67
CA MET A 36 -0.50 -10.18 6.57
C MET A 36 -0.34 -11.65 6.96
N ALA A 37 -0.66 -12.04 8.21
CA ALA A 37 -0.37 -13.37 8.75
C ALA A 37 -1.05 -14.52 7.97
N SER A 38 -2.26 -14.30 7.44
CA SER A 38 -2.95 -15.30 6.62
C SER A 38 -2.26 -15.55 5.29
N ILE A 39 -1.70 -14.51 4.66
CA ILE A 39 -0.91 -14.63 3.43
C ILE A 39 0.44 -15.28 3.75
N GLU A 40 1.10 -14.86 4.83
CA GLU A 40 2.35 -15.44 5.30
C GLU A 40 2.22 -16.96 5.50
N ALA A 41 1.15 -17.41 6.16
CA ALA A 41 0.89 -18.83 6.40
C ALA A 41 0.74 -19.67 5.12
N ILE A 42 0.23 -19.09 4.03
CA ILE A 42 0.14 -19.75 2.72
C ILE A 42 1.54 -19.94 2.11
N LEU A 43 2.44 -18.99 2.32
CA LEU A 43 3.73 -18.90 1.63
C LEU A 43 4.87 -19.61 2.37
N THR A 44 4.86 -19.58 3.70
CA THR A 44 5.95 -20.09 4.56
C THR A 44 6.36 -21.54 4.27
N PRO A 45 5.47 -22.46 3.82
CA PRO A 45 5.90 -23.82 3.45
C PRO A 45 6.84 -23.91 2.22
N HIS A 46 6.91 -22.84 1.40
CA HIS A 46 7.59 -22.88 0.10
C HIS A 46 8.56 -21.71 -0.12
N PHE A 47 8.49 -20.67 0.70
CA PHE A 47 9.21 -19.42 0.48
C PHE A 47 9.85 -18.90 1.76
N LYS A 48 10.94 -18.16 1.62
CA LYS A 48 11.47 -17.31 2.67
C LYS A 48 10.71 -15.98 2.67
N VAL A 49 9.83 -15.80 3.65
CA VAL A 49 8.88 -14.68 3.72
C VAL A 49 9.39 -13.60 4.67
N TYR A 50 9.53 -12.40 4.14
CA TYR A 50 9.85 -11.18 4.88
C TYR A 50 8.57 -10.36 5.03
N THR A 51 8.08 -10.19 6.24
CA THR A 51 6.92 -9.35 6.53
C THR A 51 7.39 -8.10 7.26
N ILE A 52 7.10 -6.91 6.72
CA ILE A 52 7.63 -5.63 7.19
C ILE A 52 6.50 -4.82 7.81
N ASP A 53 6.77 -4.19 8.98
CA ASP A 53 5.98 -3.05 9.44
C ASP A 53 6.51 -1.78 8.77
N PHE A 54 5.70 -1.11 7.98
CA PHE A 54 6.10 0.17 7.41
C PHE A 54 6.38 1.22 8.49
N PRO A 55 7.34 2.14 8.28
CA PRO A 55 7.57 3.28 9.16
C PRO A 55 6.28 4.03 9.52
N GLY A 56 6.08 4.21 10.82
CA GLY A 56 4.85 4.78 11.37
C GLY A 56 3.76 3.78 11.74
N PHE A 57 4.02 2.46 11.57
CA PHE A 57 3.06 1.39 11.86
C PHE A 57 3.72 0.25 12.64
N GLY A 58 2.88 -0.52 13.36
CA GLY A 58 3.34 -1.68 14.11
C GLY A 58 4.45 -1.36 15.09
N GLY A 59 5.55 -2.08 15.01
CA GLY A 59 6.76 -1.87 15.83
C GLY A 59 7.83 -1.00 15.17
N SER A 60 7.54 -0.37 14.03
CA SER A 60 8.44 0.56 13.36
C SER A 60 8.28 1.99 13.86
N GLU A 61 9.38 2.75 13.88
CA GLU A 61 9.37 4.15 14.28
C GLU A 61 8.63 5.03 13.26
N ILE A 62 8.11 6.16 13.73
CA ILE A 62 7.54 7.20 12.87
C ILE A 62 8.71 7.93 12.19
N PRO A 63 8.67 8.15 10.87
CA PRO A 63 9.69 8.93 10.16
C PRO A 63 9.81 10.36 10.74
N ALA A 64 11.04 10.87 10.80
CA ALA A 64 11.30 12.24 11.25
C ALA A 64 10.77 13.31 10.27
N GLU A 65 10.61 12.91 8.99
CA GLU A 65 10.15 13.80 7.92
C GLU A 65 8.84 13.30 7.28
N VAL A 66 8.21 14.15 6.45
CA VAL A 66 6.99 13.78 5.72
C VAL A 66 7.35 12.92 4.51
N TRP A 67 7.23 11.61 4.66
CA TRP A 67 7.46 10.65 3.61
C TRP A 67 6.34 10.62 2.57
N GLY A 68 6.70 10.40 1.30
CA GLY A 68 5.82 10.02 0.21
C GLY A 68 6.03 8.56 -0.19
N VAL A 69 5.35 8.11 -1.24
CA VAL A 69 5.49 6.75 -1.77
C VAL A 69 6.94 6.46 -2.18
N ASP A 70 7.65 7.44 -2.73
CA ASP A 70 9.06 7.31 -3.09
C ASP A 70 9.96 7.04 -1.87
N ASP A 71 9.72 7.70 -0.75
CA ASP A 71 10.51 7.51 0.47
C ASP A 71 10.30 6.09 1.03
N TYR A 72 9.06 5.59 1.09
CA TYR A 72 8.77 4.21 1.47
C TYR A 72 9.37 3.19 0.50
N THR A 73 9.39 3.53 -0.79
CA THR A 73 10.01 2.65 -1.79
C THR A 73 11.53 2.60 -1.65
N ARG A 74 12.19 3.74 -1.40
CA ARG A 74 13.64 3.77 -1.11
C ARG A 74 13.99 3.04 0.18
N MET A 75 13.12 3.09 1.19
CA MET A 75 13.28 2.27 2.39
C MET A 75 13.25 0.78 2.05
N LEU A 76 12.33 0.36 1.17
CA LEU A 76 12.27 -1.03 0.70
C LEU A 76 13.49 -1.41 -0.14
N GLU A 77 14.03 -0.50 -0.96
CA GLU A 77 15.25 -0.69 -1.74
C GLU A 77 16.45 -0.91 -0.82
N GLU A 78 16.60 -0.09 0.22
CA GLU A 78 17.63 -0.24 1.23
C GLU A 78 17.46 -1.55 2.01
N PHE A 79 16.23 -1.92 2.41
CA PHE A 79 15.92 -3.20 3.04
C PHE A 79 16.37 -4.41 2.20
N VAL A 80 16.05 -4.39 0.92
CA VAL A 80 16.43 -5.46 -0.03
C VAL A 80 17.94 -5.54 -0.18
N SER A 81 18.62 -4.39 -0.27
CA SER A 81 20.08 -4.30 -0.37
C SER A 81 20.79 -4.81 0.88
N GLU A 82 20.39 -4.33 2.07
CA GLU A 82 21.00 -4.71 3.36
C GLU A 82 20.85 -6.20 3.69
N LEU A 83 19.73 -6.80 3.30
CA LEU A 83 19.49 -8.23 3.53
C LEU A 83 19.91 -9.11 2.34
N HIS A 84 20.57 -8.53 1.32
CA HIS A 84 21.02 -9.23 0.12
C HIS A 84 19.92 -10.08 -0.55
N ILE A 85 18.72 -9.49 -0.65
CA ILE A 85 17.57 -10.17 -1.24
C ILE A 85 17.61 -10.02 -2.77
N GLU A 86 17.73 -11.12 -3.48
CA GLU A 86 17.78 -11.12 -4.94
C GLU A 86 16.40 -11.39 -5.55
N ARG A 87 15.96 -10.52 -6.47
CA ARG A 87 14.75 -10.66 -7.27
C ARG A 87 13.53 -11.15 -6.47
N PRO A 88 13.09 -10.42 -5.43
CA PRO A 88 11.99 -10.86 -4.57
C PRO A 88 10.66 -10.97 -5.33
N ILE A 89 9.74 -11.77 -4.81
CA ILE A 89 8.32 -11.67 -5.09
C ILE A 89 7.75 -10.63 -4.14
N LEU A 90 7.03 -9.62 -4.66
CA LEU A 90 6.36 -8.62 -3.83
C LEU A 90 4.87 -8.92 -3.74
N ILE A 91 4.32 -8.90 -2.54
CA ILE A 91 2.87 -8.99 -2.30
C ILE A 91 2.45 -7.78 -1.50
N GLY A 92 1.75 -6.84 -2.15
CA GLY A 92 1.36 -5.57 -1.55
C GLY A 92 -0.15 -5.41 -1.45
N HIS A 93 -0.64 -5.23 -0.22
CA HIS A 93 -2.04 -4.87 0.04
C HIS A 93 -2.21 -3.35 0.11
N SER A 94 -3.22 -2.82 -0.57
CA SER A 94 -3.62 -1.41 -0.48
C SER A 94 -2.44 -0.43 -0.64
N PHE A 95 -1.98 0.24 0.43
CA PHE A 95 -0.80 1.09 0.44
C PHE A 95 0.48 0.34 0.06
N GLY A 96 0.66 -0.90 0.54
CA GLY A 96 1.77 -1.77 0.13
C GLY A 96 1.81 -2.02 -1.38
N GLY A 97 0.65 -2.00 -2.03
CA GLY A 97 0.54 -2.06 -3.49
C GLY A 97 1.16 -0.84 -4.17
N ARG A 98 1.02 0.38 -3.62
CA ARG A 98 1.72 1.57 -4.15
C ARG A 98 3.24 1.39 -4.12
N VAL A 99 3.77 0.93 -3.00
CA VAL A 99 5.20 0.69 -2.84
C VAL A 99 5.66 -0.40 -3.81
N SER A 100 4.90 -1.49 -3.96
CA SER A 100 5.20 -2.57 -4.90
C SER A 100 5.21 -2.11 -6.36
N ILE A 101 4.25 -1.26 -6.77
CA ILE A 101 4.19 -0.67 -8.12
C ILE A 101 5.43 0.19 -8.39
N LEU A 102 5.76 1.10 -7.49
CA LEU A 102 6.88 2.01 -7.71
C LEU A 102 8.21 1.25 -7.67
N TYR A 103 8.38 0.32 -6.73
CA TYR A 103 9.56 -0.54 -6.65
C TYR A 103 9.74 -1.36 -7.94
N GLY A 104 8.71 -2.09 -8.38
CA GLY A 104 8.78 -2.94 -9.57
C GLY A 104 8.91 -2.17 -10.90
N SER A 105 8.65 -0.85 -10.90
CA SER A 105 8.85 0.01 -12.07
C SER A 105 10.32 0.37 -12.32
N ARG A 106 11.20 0.16 -11.32
CA ARG A 106 12.60 0.58 -11.35
C ARG A 106 13.61 -0.47 -10.88
N ASN A 107 13.14 -1.55 -10.26
CA ASN A 107 14.00 -2.61 -9.76
C ASN A 107 13.61 -3.98 -10.35
N GLU A 108 14.53 -4.92 -10.36
CA GLU A 108 14.26 -6.28 -10.74
C GLU A 108 13.42 -7.01 -9.68
N VAL A 109 12.32 -7.57 -10.11
CA VAL A 109 11.36 -8.33 -9.27
C VAL A 109 10.99 -9.60 -10.01
N ARG A 110 10.85 -10.70 -9.30
CA ARG A 110 10.46 -11.98 -9.90
C ARG A 110 8.98 -11.97 -10.32
N LYS A 111 8.09 -11.57 -9.41
CA LYS A 111 6.64 -11.42 -9.62
C LYS A 111 6.08 -10.37 -8.66
N ILE A 112 4.93 -9.79 -8.99
CA ILE A 112 4.20 -8.90 -8.09
C ILE A 112 2.75 -9.39 -7.94
N VAL A 113 2.26 -9.42 -6.72
CA VAL A 113 0.84 -9.62 -6.41
C VAL A 113 0.29 -8.34 -5.76
N LEU A 114 -0.66 -7.73 -6.41
CA LEU A 114 -1.35 -6.52 -5.95
C LEU A 114 -2.71 -6.91 -5.41
N VAL A 115 -2.88 -6.82 -4.09
CA VAL A 115 -4.09 -7.22 -3.38
C VAL A 115 -4.87 -5.97 -2.99
N ASP A 116 -6.03 -5.76 -3.58
CA ASP A 116 -6.88 -4.58 -3.32
C ASP A 116 -6.05 -3.29 -3.30
N ALA A 117 -5.12 -3.15 -4.25
CA ALA A 117 -4.00 -2.22 -4.18
C ALA A 117 -4.40 -0.77 -4.52
N ALA A 118 -3.81 0.18 -3.82
CA ALA A 118 -3.88 1.58 -4.20
C ALA A 118 -2.77 1.92 -5.23
N GLY A 119 -2.91 3.05 -5.95
CA GLY A 119 -1.90 3.52 -6.91
C GLY A 119 -2.50 4.12 -8.18
N ALA A 120 -3.64 3.63 -8.66
CA ALA A 120 -4.39 4.29 -9.72
C ALA A 120 -5.22 5.47 -9.18
N LYS A 121 -5.45 6.47 -10.04
CA LYS A 121 -6.23 7.65 -9.68
C LYS A 121 -7.72 7.33 -9.57
N PRO A 122 -8.33 7.53 -8.39
CA PRO A 122 -9.75 7.27 -8.23
C PRO A 122 -10.58 8.29 -9.02
N ARG A 123 -11.64 7.82 -9.68
CA ARG A 123 -12.60 8.72 -10.31
C ARG A 123 -13.49 9.34 -9.24
N ARG A 124 -13.36 10.61 -9.02
CA ARG A 124 -14.17 11.37 -8.07
C ARG A 124 -15.40 11.99 -8.77
N PRO A 125 -16.60 11.93 -8.15
CA PRO A 125 -17.78 12.61 -8.69
C PRO A 125 -17.60 14.14 -8.60
N LEU A 126 -18.33 14.89 -9.44
CA LEU A 126 -18.28 16.36 -9.46
C LEU A 126 -18.55 16.96 -8.06
N LYS A 127 -19.49 16.40 -7.31
CA LYS A 127 -19.81 16.78 -5.91
C LYS A 127 -18.57 16.77 -4.98
N TYR A 128 -17.63 15.86 -5.21
CA TYR A 128 -16.37 15.82 -4.45
C TYR A 128 -15.54 17.07 -4.73
N TYR A 129 -15.39 17.45 -6.00
CA TYR A 129 -14.61 18.65 -6.37
C TYR A 129 -15.28 19.92 -5.85
N CYS A 130 -16.61 20.03 -5.94
CA CYS A 130 -17.35 21.14 -5.34
C CYS A 130 -17.08 21.26 -3.82
N LYS A 131 -17.09 20.12 -3.09
CA LYS A 131 -16.78 20.09 -1.65
C LYS A 131 -15.34 20.52 -1.37
N VAL A 132 -14.38 20.07 -2.18
CA VAL A 132 -12.95 20.43 -2.01
C VAL A 132 -12.73 21.91 -2.29
N TYR A 133 -13.29 22.43 -3.39
CA TYR A 133 -13.12 23.85 -3.75
C TYR A 133 -13.84 24.80 -2.77
N SER A 134 -15.05 24.44 -2.34
CA SER A 134 -15.76 25.23 -1.30
C SER A 134 -14.98 25.26 0.02
N TYR A 135 -14.36 24.14 0.41
CA TYR A 135 -13.50 24.11 1.59
C TYR A 135 -12.25 24.98 1.42
N LYS A 136 -11.58 24.93 0.26
CA LYS A 136 -10.42 25.80 -0.03
C LYS A 136 -10.78 27.29 0.01
N LEU A 137 -11.93 27.65 -0.54
CA LEU A 137 -12.43 29.01 -0.51
C LEU A 137 -12.75 29.46 0.92
N TYR A 138 -13.44 28.62 1.67
CA TYR A 138 -13.74 28.86 3.09
C TYR A 138 -12.47 29.02 3.93
N LYS A 139 -11.46 28.18 3.71
CA LYS A 139 -10.15 28.29 4.37
C LYS A 139 -9.49 29.63 4.07
N LYS A 140 -9.47 30.04 2.78
CA LYS A 140 -8.90 31.34 2.37
C LYS A 140 -9.65 32.51 3.02
N PHE A 141 -10.98 32.45 3.07
CA PHE A 141 -11.81 33.44 3.72
C PHE A 141 -11.50 33.57 5.22
N LEU A 142 -11.41 32.44 5.94
CA LEU A 142 -11.04 32.47 7.35
C LEU A 142 -9.66 33.06 7.60
N TYR A 143 -8.67 32.76 6.77
CA TYR A 143 -7.34 33.32 6.92
C TYR A 143 -7.32 34.84 6.75
N LEU A 144 -8.15 35.38 5.86
CA LEU A 144 -8.26 36.81 5.61
C LEU A 144 -9.03 37.52 6.71
N THR A 145 -10.00 36.86 7.37
CA THR A 145 -10.93 37.55 8.31
C THR A 145 -10.51 37.43 9.77
N ILE A 146 -9.98 36.29 10.20
CA ILE A 146 -9.67 36.04 11.63
C ILE A 146 -8.20 35.69 11.88
N GLY A 147 -7.35 35.77 10.87
CA GLY A 147 -5.94 35.39 10.93
C GLY A 147 -5.72 33.88 10.91
N LYS A 148 -4.46 33.48 10.66
CA LYS A 148 -4.10 32.05 10.41
C LYS A 148 -4.34 31.15 11.63
N ASP A 149 -3.95 31.58 12.82
CA ASP A 149 -3.98 30.73 14.03
C ASP A 149 -5.41 30.41 14.47
N ARG A 150 -6.27 31.43 14.58
CA ARG A 150 -7.70 31.22 14.89
C ARG A 150 -8.45 30.49 13.79
N ALA A 151 -8.05 30.67 12.52
CA ALA A 151 -8.62 29.94 11.41
C ALA A 151 -8.26 28.47 11.45
N GLU A 152 -7.01 28.10 11.77
CA GLU A 152 -6.59 26.69 11.87
C GLU A 152 -7.34 25.93 12.98
N GLU A 153 -7.61 26.56 14.12
CA GLU A 153 -8.42 25.96 15.18
C GLU A 153 -9.84 25.60 14.70
N LYS A 154 -10.52 26.54 14.03
CA LYS A 154 -11.85 26.29 13.44
C LYS A 154 -11.82 25.25 12.32
N LEU A 155 -10.78 25.25 11.51
CA LEU A 155 -10.60 24.28 10.43
C LEU A 155 -10.32 22.88 10.98
N GLU A 156 -9.57 22.75 12.08
CA GLU A 156 -9.29 21.47 12.70
C GLU A 156 -10.58 20.83 13.26
N ALA A 157 -11.45 21.59 13.91
CA ALA A 157 -12.76 21.12 14.34
C ALA A 157 -13.59 20.56 13.17
N ARG A 158 -13.57 21.26 12.02
CA ARG A 158 -14.27 20.81 10.80
C ARG A 158 -13.60 19.60 10.15
N ARG A 159 -12.27 19.47 10.19
CA ARG A 159 -11.53 18.30 9.67
C ARG A 159 -11.89 17.03 10.41
N ARG A 160 -12.07 17.11 11.74
CA ARG A 160 -12.46 15.95 12.58
C ARG A 160 -13.80 15.33 12.18
N THR A 161 -14.72 16.13 11.62
CA THR A 161 -16.05 15.66 11.19
C THR A 161 -16.16 15.30 9.71
N ALA A 162 -15.18 15.72 8.88
CA ALA A 162 -15.30 15.64 7.42
C ALA A 162 -14.31 14.70 6.74
N GLY A 163 -13.30 14.18 7.45
CA GLY A 163 -12.28 13.27 6.92
C GLY A 163 -12.73 11.81 6.82
N SER A 164 -11.95 10.98 6.13
CA SER A 164 -12.09 9.52 6.20
C SER A 164 -11.76 9.03 7.62
N ALA A 165 -12.19 7.79 7.95
CA ALA A 165 -11.84 7.17 9.23
C ALA A 165 -10.33 7.19 9.47
N ASP A 166 -9.54 6.78 8.47
CA ASP A 166 -8.08 6.80 8.53
C ASP A 166 -7.52 8.21 8.80
N TYR A 167 -8.01 9.22 8.07
CA TYR A 167 -7.57 10.60 8.26
C TYR A 167 -7.88 11.12 9.67
N ASN A 168 -9.06 10.78 10.20
CA ASN A 168 -9.52 11.26 11.52
C ASN A 168 -8.78 10.57 12.67
N ALA A 169 -8.37 9.32 12.50
CA ALA A 169 -7.58 8.56 13.47
C ALA A 169 -6.13 9.06 13.60
N LEU A 170 -5.65 9.86 12.63
CA LEU A 170 -4.26 10.30 12.56
C LEU A 170 -4.08 11.70 13.16
N SER A 171 -2.88 11.93 13.72
CA SER A 171 -2.43 13.24 14.18
C SER A 171 -0.99 13.52 13.73
N GLY A 172 -0.55 14.77 13.88
CA GLY A 172 0.84 15.15 13.67
C GLY A 172 1.45 14.70 12.33
N MET A 173 2.60 14.03 12.40
CA MET A 173 3.41 13.61 11.26
C MET A 173 2.67 12.62 10.37
N MET A 174 2.03 11.59 10.94
CA MET A 174 1.35 10.55 10.18
C MET A 174 0.18 11.07 9.34
N ARG A 175 -0.54 12.11 9.82
CA ARG A 175 -1.58 12.79 9.02
C ARG A 175 -0.98 13.48 7.79
N ARG A 176 0.18 14.13 7.94
CA ARG A 176 0.87 14.80 6.82
C ARG A 176 1.35 13.80 5.79
N ILE A 177 1.92 12.67 6.25
CA ILE A 177 2.34 11.55 5.41
C ILE A 177 1.14 10.97 4.66
N PHE A 178 0.04 10.68 5.36
CA PHE A 178 -1.18 10.16 4.74
C PHE A 178 -1.69 11.04 3.60
N VAL A 179 -1.80 12.35 3.85
CA VAL A 179 -2.25 13.29 2.82
C VAL A 179 -1.32 13.30 1.60
N LYS A 180 0.00 13.15 1.81
CA LYS A 180 0.97 13.06 0.71
C LYS A 180 0.77 11.77 -0.09
N VAL A 181 0.84 10.61 0.56
CA VAL A 181 0.81 9.30 -0.13
C VAL A 181 -0.50 8.99 -0.85
N VAL A 182 -1.66 9.43 -0.32
CA VAL A 182 -2.95 9.17 -0.98
C VAL A 182 -3.16 9.99 -2.26
N ASN A 183 -2.39 11.07 -2.43
CA ASN A 183 -2.46 11.95 -3.61
C ASN A 183 -1.37 11.63 -4.65
N GLU A 184 -0.47 10.69 -4.39
CA GLU A 184 0.55 10.26 -5.33
C GLU A 184 0.00 9.10 -6.18
N TYR A 185 -0.25 9.35 -7.47
CA TYR A 185 -0.75 8.37 -8.42
C TYR A 185 0.38 7.83 -9.27
N LEU A 186 0.36 6.53 -9.57
CA LEU A 186 1.48 5.79 -10.13
C LEU A 186 1.21 5.28 -11.56
N GLU A 187 0.15 5.76 -12.21
CA GLU A 187 -0.24 5.29 -13.55
C GLU A 187 0.86 5.47 -14.60
N GLU A 188 1.70 6.51 -14.46
CA GLU A 188 2.77 6.83 -15.39
C GLU A 188 3.96 5.86 -15.31
N VAL A 189 4.17 5.24 -14.16
CA VAL A 189 5.29 4.29 -13.95
C VAL A 189 4.87 2.83 -14.19
N MET A 190 3.59 2.50 -14.14
CA MET A 190 3.05 1.14 -14.34
C MET A 190 3.54 0.47 -15.64
N PRO A 191 3.64 1.17 -16.81
CA PRO A 191 4.15 0.56 -18.03
C PRO A 191 5.62 0.10 -17.97
N ARG A 192 6.37 0.54 -16.96
CA ARG A 192 7.79 0.15 -16.77
C ARG A 192 7.93 -1.20 -16.05
N ILE A 193 6.88 -1.73 -15.46
CA ILE A 193 6.89 -3.02 -14.77
C ILE A 193 7.02 -4.14 -15.81
N LYS A 194 8.12 -4.91 -15.73
CA LYS A 194 8.45 -5.96 -16.72
C LYS A 194 8.05 -7.36 -16.27
N CYS A 195 7.99 -7.59 -14.96
CA CYS A 195 7.67 -8.90 -14.39
C CYS A 195 6.17 -9.25 -14.52
N PRO A 196 5.79 -10.53 -14.40
CA PRO A 196 4.39 -10.92 -14.28
C PRO A 196 3.71 -10.30 -13.05
N VAL A 197 2.49 -9.78 -13.23
CA VAL A 197 1.71 -9.16 -12.15
C VAL A 197 0.35 -9.82 -12.04
N GLN A 198 -0.03 -10.24 -10.82
CA GLN A 198 -1.38 -10.63 -10.50
C GLN A 198 -2.08 -9.54 -9.70
N LEU A 199 -3.26 -9.13 -10.14
CA LEU A 199 -4.20 -8.29 -9.41
C LEU A 199 -5.25 -9.21 -8.79
N ILE A 200 -5.37 -9.26 -7.46
CA ILE A 200 -6.44 -9.97 -6.75
C ILE A 200 -7.30 -8.91 -6.08
N TRP A 201 -8.60 -8.93 -6.35
CA TRP A 201 -9.49 -7.84 -5.96
C TRP A 201 -10.84 -8.30 -5.47
N GLY A 202 -11.32 -7.69 -4.37
CA GLY A 202 -12.69 -7.85 -3.91
C GLY A 202 -13.67 -7.04 -4.78
N ALA A 203 -14.74 -7.69 -5.28
CA ALA A 203 -15.76 -7.01 -6.08
C ALA A 203 -16.50 -5.92 -5.32
N LYS A 204 -16.60 -6.07 -3.99
CA LYS A 204 -17.29 -5.14 -3.09
C LYS A 204 -16.37 -4.10 -2.45
N ASP A 205 -15.11 -4.00 -2.89
CA ASP A 205 -14.14 -3.03 -2.37
C ASP A 205 -14.63 -1.59 -2.59
N LYS A 206 -14.74 -0.85 -1.48
CA LYS A 206 -15.19 0.55 -1.45
C LYS A 206 -14.04 1.55 -1.36
N ASP A 207 -12.85 1.09 -0.95
CA ASP A 207 -11.67 1.91 -0.72
C ASP A 207 -10.82 2.03 -2.00
N THR A 208 -10.46 0.90 -2.60
CA THR A 208 -9.84 0.80 -3.92
C THR A 208 -10.78 0.03 -4.86
N LYS A 209 -11.63 0.75 -5.56
CA LYS A 209 -12.71 0.14 -6.35
C LYS A 209 -12.14 -0.73 -7.48
N LEU A 210 -12.87 -1.78 -7.86
CA LEU A 210 -12.52 -2.68 -8.98
C LEU A 210 -12.18 -1.92 -10.28
N ARG A 211 -12.67 -0.69 -10.44
CA ARG A 211 -12.29 0.17 -11.55
C ARG A 211 -10.81 0.54 -11.55
N GLU A 212 -10.21 0.76 -10.37
CA GLU A 212 -8.78 1.06 -10.23
C GLU A 212 -7.95 -0.16 -10.64
N ALA A 213 -8.38 -1.39 -10.29
CA ALA A 213 -7.76 -2.62 -10.78
C ALA A 213 -7.79 -2.72 -12.32
N LYS A 214 -8.93 -2.36 -12.95
CA LYS A 214 -9.06 -2.34 -14.41
C LYS A 214 -8.15 -1.30 -15.07
N VAL A 215 -7.82 -0.19 -14.40
CA VAL A 215 -6.82 0.77 -14.88
C VAL A 215 -5.42 0.16 -14.81
N MET A 216 -5.08 -0.49 -13.69
CA MET A 216 -3.79 -1.17 -13.53
C MET A 216 -3.62 -2.29 -14.55
N LEU A 217 -4.64 -3.12 -14.78
CA LEU A 217 -4.64 -4.17 -15.79
C LEU A 217 -4.33 -3.64 -17.21
N LYS A 218 -4.81 -2.44 -17.54
CA LYS A 218 -4.54 -1.82 -18.85
C LYS A 218 -3.16 -1.18 -18.95
N ARG A 219 -2.57 -0.77 -17.82
CA ARG A 219 -1.31 -0.04 -17.76
C ARG A 219 -0.09 -0.93 -17.57
N ILE A 220 -0.24 -2.05 -16.88
CA ILE A 220 0.84 -2.99 -16.59
C ILE A 220 0.87 -4.05 -17.70
N PRO A 221 1.97 -4.17 -18.47
CA PRO A 221 2.00 -5.01 -19.68
C PRO A 221 1.70 -6.50 -19.42
N ASN A 222 2.23 -7.06 -18.33
CA ASN A 222 2.12 -8.49 -18.01
C ASN A 222 1.19 -8.73 -16.81
N ALA A 223 0.06 -7.99 -16.74
CA ALA A 223 -0.89 -8.12 -15.66
C ALA A 223 -2.06 -9.04 -16.00
N ARG A 224 -2.57 -9.75 -14.98
CA ARG A 224 -3.87 -10.42 -15.00
C ARG A 224 -4.69 -9.98 -13.80
N LEU A 225 -6.01 -10.02 -13.92
CA LEU A 225 -6.95 -9.64 -12.87
C LEU A 225 -7.84 -10.81 -12.50
N ASP A 226 -7.85 -11.14 -11.23
CA ASP A 226 -8.74 -12.11 -10.62
C ASP A 226 -9.64 -11.38 -9.61
N VAL A 227 -10.96 -11.58 -9.70
CA VAL A 227 -11.96 -10.93 -8.85
C VAL A 227 -12.58 -11.95 -7.90
N ILE A 228 -12.74 -11.56 -6.63
CA ILE A 228 -13.43 -12.33 -5.60
C ILE A 228 -14.77 -11.63 -5.32
N GLU A 229 -15.87 -12.23 -5.79
CA GLU A 229 -17.19 -11.59 -5.89
C GLU A 229 -17.78 -11.19 -4.53
N ASP A 230 -17.51 -11.96 -3.47
CA ASP A 230 -18.04 -11.76 -2.13
C ASP A 230 -17.12 -11.01 -1.17
N ALA A 231 -15.97 -10.52 -1.65
CA ALA A 231 -14.96 -9.85 -0.87
C ALA A 231 -14.95 -8.31 -1.02
N GLY A 232 -14.54 -7.62 0.04
CA GLY A 232 -14.28 -6.18 0.10
C GLY A 232 -12.79 -5.85 0.00
N HIS A 233 -12.34 -4.85 0.78
CA HIS A 233 -10.96 -4.32 0.75
C HIS A 233 -9.90 -5.27 1.36
N TYR A 234 -10.31 -6.29 2.07
CA TYR A 234 -9.44 -7.32 2.64
C TYR A 234 -9.78 -8.67 2.03
N SER A 235 -9.69 -8.80 0.71
CA SER A 235 -10.12 -9.99 -0.04
C SER A 235 -9.48 -11.28 0.44
N PHE A 236 -8.26 -11.22 0.98
CA PHE A 236 -7.54 -12.34 1.58
C PHE A 236 -8.06 -12.78 2.97
N LEU A 237 -8.83 -11.92 3.65
CA LEU A 237 -9.52 -12.24 4.91
C LEU A 237 -10.99 -12.59 4.67
N ASP A 238 -11.65 -11.90 3.73
CA ASP A 238 -13.07 -12.09 3.45
C ASP A 238 -13.34 -13.45 2.77
N ASN A 239 -12.46 -13.88 1.87
CA ASN A 239 -12.54 -15.21 1.24
C ASN A 239 -11.15 -15.86 1.13
N PRO A 240 -10.60 -16.37 2.24
CA PRO A 240 -9.25 -16.92 2.31
C PRO A 240 -9.04 -18.16 1.42
N PHE A 241 -10.09 -18.97 1.20
CA PHE A 241 -10.00 -20.15 0.35
C PHE A 241 -9.80 -19.77 -1.12
N ARG A 242 -10.61 -18.85 -1.63
CA ARG A 242 -10.50 -18.37 -3.01
C ARG A 242 -9.19 -17.62 -3.22
N PHE A 243 -8.82 -16.75 -2.27
CA PHE A 243 -7.56 -16.02 -2.30
C PHE A 243 -6.36 -16.97 -2.38
N ARG A 244 -6.30 -17.99 -1.49
CA ARG A 244 -5.26 -19.00 -1.48
C ARG A 244 -5.16 -19.72 -2.83
N ALA A 245 -6.29 -20.16 -3.40
CA ALA A 245 -6.30 -20.84 -4.69
C ALA A 245 -5.71 -19.98 -5.82
N LEU A 246 -6.08 -18.69 -5.88
CA LEU A 246 -5.58 -17.74 -6.88
C LEU A 246 -4.08 -17.46 -6.70
N LEU A 247 -3.65 -17.20 -5.47
CA LEU A 247 -2.24 -16.95 -5.15
C LEU A 247 -1.37 -18.17 -5.48
N SER A 248 -1.78 -19.37 -5.04
CA SER A 248 -1.03 -20.60 -5.29
C SER A 248 -0.96 -20.95 -6.79
N ALA A 249 -2.02 -20.70 -7.54
CA ALA A 249 -2.01 -20.87 -8.98
C ALA A 249 -1.03 -19.93 -9.71
N PHE A 250 -0.89 -18.69 -9.23
CA PHE A 250 0.08 -17.74 -9.79
C PHE A 250 1.53 -18.08 -9.46
N LEU A 251 1.75 -18.61 -8.25
CA LEU A 251 3.08 -18.97 -7.77
C LEU A 251 3.44 -20.43 -8.04
N LYS A 252 2.62 -21.18 -8.80
CA LYS A 252 2.81 -22.62 -9.03
C LYS A 252 4.20 -22.98 -9.52
N GLU A 253 4.72 -22.24 -10.49
CA GLU A 253 6.07 -22.47 -11.04
C GLU A 253 7.18 -22.16 -10.01
N ASP A 254 6.97 -21.19 -9.13
CA ASP A 254 7.92 -20.84 -8.09
C ASP A 254 7.91 -21.85 -6.92
N ILE A 255 6.78 -22.53 -6.71
CA ILE A 255 6.60 -23.57 -5.70
C ILE A 255 7.17 -24.91 -6.17
N TYR A 256 6.95 -25.28 -7.42
CA TYR A 256 7.25 -26.63 -7.94
C TYR A 256 8.41 -26.67 -8.94
N GLY A 257 9.01 -25.52 -9.27
CA GLY A 257 10.29 -25.46 -10.01
C GLY A 257 10.18 -25.93 -11.47
N LYS A 258 9.15 -25.51 -12.19
CA LYS A 258 9.11 -25.68 -13.65
C LYS A 258 8.58 -24.42 -14.32
#